data_d3dd8b6a89b96ab847a2f756157a8442
#
_entry.id   d3dd8b6a89b96ab847a2f756157a8442
#
_cell.length_a   1.000
_cell.length_b   1.000
_cell.length_c   1.000
_cell.angle_alpha   90.00
_cell.angle_beta   90.00
_cell.angle_gamma   90.00
#
_symmetry.space_group_name_H-M   'P 1'
#
loop_
_entity.id
_entity.type
_entity.pdbx_description
1 polymer ?
#
loop_
_entity_poly.entity_id
_entity_poly.type
_entity_poly.pdbx_seq_one_letter_code
_entity_poly.pdbx_strand_id
1 'polypeptide(L)'
;MTVIVMECAPESVRGELTRWFLELKPGVFVGNVNVRIRELLWKRICETDAATGSVMVFSAPNEQGFEMKVFGDPKRKVIDFEGIQLITVSETSDNATEDAVLL
;
A
#
# COMPACT_ATOMS: atom_id res chain seq x y z
N MET A 1 -1.84 -13.26 3.71
CA MET A 1 -2.88 -12.45 3.01
C MET A 1 -2.30 -11.11 2.62
N THR A 2 -2.69 -10.62 1.45
CA THR A 2 -2.24 -9.34 0.93
C THR A 2 -3.45 -8.51 0.51
N VAL A 3 -3.44 -7.24 0.90
CA VAL A 3 -4.50 -6.30 0.52
C VAL A 3 -3.82 -5.10 -0.16
N ILE A 4 -4.34 -4.72 -1.30
CA ILE A 4 -3.86 -3.53 -2.03
C ILE A 4 -5.04 -2.58 -2.20
N VAL A 5 -4.83 -1.33 -1.79
CA VAL A 5 -5.84 -0.27 -1.96
C VAL A 5 -5.23 0.82 -2.82
N MET A 6 -5.94 1.19 -3.88
CA MET A 6 -5.46 2.19 -4.84
C MET A 6 -6.55 3.26 -5.04
N GLU A 7 -6.17 4.51 -4.90
CA GLU A 7 -7.08 5.60 -5.20
C GLU A 7 -7.32 5.70 -6.71
N CYS A 8 -6.27 5.42 -7.46
CA CYS A 8 -6.31 5.46 -8.92
C CYS A 8 -5.72 4.16 -9.44
N ALA A 9 -6.54 3.30 -10.04
CA ALA A 9 -6.12 2.01 -10.55
C ALA A 9 -6.22 2.00 -12.08
N PRO A 10 -5.12 2.30 -12.78
CA PRO A 10 -5.11 2.24 -14.24
C PRO A 10 -5.50 0.86 -14.74
N GLU A 11 -6.13 0.81 -15.89
CA GLU A 11 -6.65 -0.44 -16.43
C GLU A 11 -5.57 -1.51 -16.62
N SER A 12 -4.37 -1.10 -17.03
CA SER A 12 -3.26 -2.03 -17.20
C SER A 12 -2.84 -2.69 -15.89
N VAL A 13 -2.81 -1.91 -14.81
CA VAL A 13 -2.46 -2.42 -13.49
C VAL A 13 -3.60 -3.28 -12.95
N ARG A 14 -4.83 -2.81 -13.10
CA ARG A 14 -6.01 -3.56 -12.66
C ARG A 14 -6.07 -4.92 -13.33
N GLY A 15 -5.80 -4.97 -14.62
CA GLY A 15 -5.81 -6.22 -15.38
C GLY A 15 -4.78 -7.22 -14.87
N GLU A 16 -3.61 -6.74 -14.45
CA GLU A 16 -2.59 -7.62 -13.87
C GLU A 16 -2.98 -8.08 -12.47
N LEU A 17 -3.48 -7.16 -11.65
CA LEU A 17 -3.85 -7.49 -10.28
C LEU A 17 -4.98 -8.50 -10.22
N THR A 18 -5.98 -8.39 -11.10
CA THR A 18 -7.12 -9.30 -11.09
C THR A 18 -6.77 -10.74 -11.49
N ARG A 19 -5.58 -10.97 -12.02
CA ARG A 19 -5.09 -12.33 -12.28
C ARG A 19 -4.72 -13.05 -10.98
N TRP A 20 -4.40 -12.30 -9.93
CA TRP A 20 -3.90 -12.84 -8.67
C TRP A 20 -4.78 -12.50 -7.47
N PHE A 21 -5.58 -11.45 -7.59
CA PHE A 21 -6.38 -10.90 -6.50
C PHE A 21 -7.85 -10.81 -6.89
N LEU A 22 -8.68 -10.81 -5.88
CA LEU A 22 -10.09 -10.49 -6.03
C LEU A 22 -10.28 -9.00 -5.81
N GLU A 23 -10.89 -8.31 -6.76
CA GLU A 23 -11.24 -6.91 -6.59
C GLU A 23 -12.58 -6.84 -5.87
N LEU A 24 -12.56 -6.50 -4.59
CA LEU A 24 -13.76 -6.44 -3.76
C LEU A 24 -14.65 -5.27 -4.13
N LYS A 25 -14.04 -4.17 -4.49
CA LYS A 25 -14.69 -2.95 -4.96
C LYS A 25 -13.61 -2.17 -5.72
N PRO A 26 -13.99 -1.15 -6.50
CA PRO A 26 -12.99 -0.42 -7.28
C PRO A 26 -11.80 0.02 -6.45
N GLY A 27 -10.61 -0.44 -6.86
CA GLY A 27 -9.38 -0.08 -6.21
C GLY A 27 -9.00 -0.90 -4.99
N VAL A 28 -9.82 -1.86 -4.57
CA VAL A 28 -9.53 -2.68 -3.38
C VAL A 28 -9.34 -4.14 -3.80
N PHE A 29 -8.13 -4.64 -3.62
CA PHE A 29 -7.74 -5.99 -4.06
C PHE A 29 -7.31 -6.82 -2.87
N VAL A 30 -7.78 -8.05 -2.81
CA VAL A 30 -7.44 -8.99 -1.73
C VAL A 30 -7.03 -10.31 -2.35
N GLY A 31 -5.96 -10.88 -1.83
CA GLY A 31 -5.51 -12.18 -2.32
C GLY A 31 -4.46 -12.78 -1.42
N ASN A 32 -4.11 -14.00 -1.75
CA ASN A 32 -3.09 -14.75 -1.01
C ASN A 32 -2.05 -15.21 -2.02
N VAL A 33 -0.98 -14.43 -2.15
CA VAL A 33 0.10 -14.70 -3.09
C VAL A 33 1.41 -14.86 -2.34
N ASN A 34 2.38 -15.53 -2.97
CA ASN A 34 3.69 -15.67 -2.36
C ASN A 34 4.46 -14.36 -2.41
N VAL A 35 5.55 -14.30 -1.66
CA VAL A 35 6.36 -13.08 -1.53
C VAL A 35 6.86 -12.60 -2.90
N ARG A 36 7.28 -13.52 -3.75
CA ARG A 36 7.82 -13.18 -5.06
C ARG A 36 6.79 -12.47 -5.94
N ILE A 37 5.58 -13.00 -5.99
CA ILE A 37 4.49 -12.40 -6.78
C ILE A 37 4.10 -11.05 -6.18
N ARG A 38 3.99 -10.99 -4.87
CA ARG A 38 3.65 -9.75 -4.17
C ARG A 38 4.64 -8.62 -4.50
N GLU A 39 5.94 -8.91 -4.41
CA GLU A 39 6.96 -7.91 -4.68
C GLU A 39 7.00 -7.52 -6.15
N LEU A 40 6.77 -8.47 -7.03
CA LEU A 40 6.70 -8.18 -8.46
C LEU A 40 5.54 -7.24 -8.79
N LEU A 41 4.37 -7.50 -8.22
CA LEU A 41 3.20 -6.66 -8.43
C LEU A 41 3.38 -5.26 -7.84
N TRP A 42 3.99 -5.18 -6.67
CA TRP A 42 4.28 -3.89 -6.06
C TRP A 42 5.25 -3.07 -6.91
N LYS A 43 6.28 -3.71 -7.42
CA LYS A 43 7.21 -3.04 -8.33
C LYS A 43 6.47 -2.50 -9.55
N ARG A 44 5.55 -3.27 -10.09
CA ARG A 44 4.75 -2.86 -11.23
C ARG A 44 3.91 -1.62 -10.91
N ILE A 45 3.31 -1.59 -9.73
CA ILE A 45 2.55 -0.43 -9.27
C ILE A 45 3.46 0.80 -9.18
N CYS A 46 4.62 0.64 -8.58
CA CYS A 46 5.56 1.75 -8.40
C CYS A 46 6.14 2.28 -9.72
N GLU A 47 6.15 1.46 -10.76
CA GLU A 47 6.63 1.87 -12.07
C GLU A 47 5.54 2.58 -12.90
N THR A 48 4.32 2.58 -12.43
CA THR A 48 3.19 3.16 -13.15
C THR A 48 2.85 4.52 -12.55
N ASP A 49 3.13 5.59 -13.29
CA ASP A 49 2.93 6.96 -12.79
C ASP A 49 1.48 7.25 -12.41
N ALA A 50 0.54 6.62 -13.09
CA ALA A 50 -0.88 6.85 -12.82
C ALA A 50 -1.40 6.09 -11.60
N ALA A 51 -0.61 5.17 -11.04
CA ALA A 51 -1.03 4.37 -9.89
C ALA A 51 -0.69 5.08 -8.58
N THR A 52 -1.23 6.29 -8.40
CA THR A 52 -0.98 7.10 -7.21
C THR A 52 -1.90 6.71 -6.07
N GLY A 53 -1.49 7.02 -4.84
CA GLY A 53 -2.30 6.75 -3.67
C GLY A 53 -2.47 5.26 -3.39
N SER A 54 -1.42 4.47 -3.62
CA SER A 54 -1.48 3.02 -3.45
C SER A 54 -0.92 2.61 -2.10
N VAL A 55 -1.60 1.68 -1.45
CA VAL A 55 -1.18 1.10 -0.18
C VAL A 55 -1.25 -0.42 -0.29
N MET A 56 -0.21 -1.09 0.17
CA MET A 56 -0.21 -2.55 0.26
C MET A 56 0.02 -2.98 1.69
N VAL A 57 -0.83 -3.86 2.18
CA VAL A 57 -0.73 -4.44 3.52
C VAL A 57 -0.62 -5.95 3.35
N PHE A 58 0.33 -6.55 4.02
CA PHE A 58 0.51 -8.00 3.91
C PHE A 58 0.94 -8.60 5.25
N SER A 59 0.57 -9.85 5.45
CA SER A 59 0.92 -10.58 6.67
C SER A 59 2.43 -10.73 6.79
N ALA A 60 2.94 -10.53 7.99
CA ALA A 60 4.36 -10.65 8.27
C ALA A 60 4.58 -11.27 9.65
N PRO A 61 5.68 -12.02 9.84
CA PRO A 61 5.96 -12.68 11.11
C PRO A 61 6.62 -11.72 12.11
N ASN A 62 5.93 -10.66 12.46
CA ASN A 62 6.39 -9.68 13.45
C ASN A 62 5.29 -9.51 14.50
N GLU A 63 5.56 -8.73 15.54
CA GLU A 63 4.60 -8.54 16.62
C GLU A 63 3.29 -7.91 16.15
N GLN A 64 3.38 -7.01 15.20
CA GLN A 64 2.21 -6.35 14.64
C GLN A 64 1.38 -7.31 13.76
N GLY A 65 2.02 -8.31 13.19
CA GLY A 65 1.38 -9.31 12.35
C GLY A 65 1.25 -8.93 10.87
N PHE A 66 1.65 -7.72 10.51
CA PHE A 66 1.60 -7.26 9.13
C PHE A 66 2.62 -6.17 8.87
N GLU A 67 2.87 -5.90 7.61
CA GLU A 67 3.70 -4.79 7.14
C GLU A 67 2.94 -4.03 6.07
N MET A 68 3.30 -2.77 5.89
CA MET A 68 2.65 -1.87 4.94
C MET A 68 3.67 -1.20 4.03
N LYS A 69 3.25 -0.93 2.79
CA LYS A 69 4.00 -0.12 1.84
C LYS A 69 3.06 0.91 1.22
N VAL A 70 3.56 2.11 1.00
CA VAL A 70 2.76 3.21 0.43
C VAL A 70 3.50 3.76 -0.79
N PHE A 71 2.75 4.09 -1.84
CA PHE A 71 3.32 4.68 -3.04
C PHE A 71 2.40 5.77 -3.59
N GLY A 72 3.01 6.88 -3.98
CA GLY A 72 2.30 7.93 -4.70
C GLY A 72 1.36 8.77 -3.86
N ASP A 73 1.54 8.79 -2.56
CA ASP A 73 0.78 9.65 -1.68
C ASP A 73 1.74 10.59 -0.96
N PRO A 74 1.84 11.85 -1.36
CA PRO A 74 2.80 12.78 -0.76
C PRO A 74 2.47 13.16 0.68
N LYS A 75 1.25 12.88 1.13
CA LYS A 75 0.80 13.24 2.47
C LYS A 75 0.93 12.11 3.48
N ARG A 76 1.14 10.87 3.01
CA ARG A 76 1.18 9.71 3.88
C ARG A 76 2.48 8.96 3.73
N LYS A 77 3.04 8.55 4.86
CA LYS A 77 4.27 7.75 4.90
C LYS A 77 4.12 6.67 5.94
N VAL A 78 4.81 5.55 5.70
CA VAL A 78 4.95 4.52 6.73
C VAL A 78 6.17 4.86 7.56
N ILE A 79 6.00 4.90 8.87
CA ILE A 79 7.12 5.07 9.81
C ILE A 79 7.17 3.88 10.75
N ASP A 80 8.35 3.61 11.26
CA ASP A 80 8.55 2.57 12.26
C ASP A 80 8.66 3.26 13.63
N PHE A 81 7.75 2.91 14.53
CA PHE A 81 7.76 3.42 15.88
C PHE A 81 7.87 2.24 16.83
N GLU A 82 9.05 2.02 17.35
CA GLU A 82 9.34 0.93 18.27
C GLU A 82 8.89 -0.45 17.76
N GLY A 83 9.19 -0.72 16.49
CA GLY A 83 8.84 -2.00 15.86
C GLY A 83 7.43 -2.08 15.32
N ILE A 84 6.65 -1.03 15.46
CA ILE A 84 5.28 -0.96 14.95
C ILE A 84 5.23 0.03 13.80
N GLN A 85 4.63 -0.38 12.69
CA GLN A 85 4.44 0.51 11.55
C GLN A 85 3.19 1.36 11.75
N LEU A 86 3.35 2.65 11.55
CA LEU A 86 2.28 3.63 11.63
C LEU A 86 2.23 4.42 10.33
N ILE A 87 1.09 5.02 10.06
CA ILE A 87 0.97 5.94 8.93
C ILE A 87 0.96 7.37 9.46
N THR A 88 1.90 8.19 8.97
CA THR A 88 1.90 9.61 9.26
C THR A 88 1.18 10.35 8.15
N VAL A 89 0.43 11.37 8.52
CA VAL A 89 -0.31 12.20 7.58
C VAL A 89 0.16 13.64 7.76
N SER A 90 0.62 14.24 6.66
CA SER A 90 0.99 15.66 6.63
C SER A 90 -0.14 16.43 5.96
N GLU A 91 -0.77 17.35 6.69
CA GLU A 91 -1.88 18.11 6.15
C GLU A 91 -1.43 19.25 5.25
N THR A 92 -0.27 19.83 5.56
CA THR A 92 0.27 20.92 4.78
C THR A 92 1.73 20.63 4.43
N SER A 93 2.13 20.97 3.21
CA SER A 93 3.46 20.66 2.72
C SER A 93 4.56 21.44 3.42
N ASP A 94 4.25 22.60 3.95
CA ASP A 94 5.20 23.48 4.62
C ASP A 94 5.19 23.33 6.13
N ASN A 95 4.29 22.54 6.66
CA ASN A 95 4.19 22.28 8.08
C ASN A 95 5.04 21.06 8.43
N ALA A 96 6.05 21.29 9.25
CA ALA A 96 6.93 20.22 9.69
C ALA A 96 6.26 19.25 10.69
N THR A 97 5.11 19.62 11.20
CA THR A 97 4.39 18.78 12.15
C THR A 97 3.68 17.64 11.42
N GLU A 98 3.99 16.43 11.82
CA GLU A 98 3.33 15.25 11.30
C GLU A 98 2.56 14.59 12.41
N ASP A 99 1.33 14.19 12.13
CA ASP A 99 0.52 13.44 13.08
C ASP A 99 0.62 11.96 12.76
N ALA A 100 0.97 11.17 13.74
CA ALA A 100 0.99 9.72 13.61
C ALA A 100 -0.39 9.19 13.93
N VAL A 101 -0.92 8.37 13.03
CA VAL A 101 -2.24 7.77 13.20
C VAL A 101 -2.06 6.28 13.44
N LEU A 102 -2.61 5.80 14.56
CA LEU A 102 -2.64 4.37 14.86
C LEU A 102 -3.79 3.72 14.10
N LEU A 103 -3.45 2.68 13.37
CA LEU A 103 -4.44 1.94 12.60
C LEU A 103 -4.89 0.68 13.31
#